data_21d307ea96c3cee1f75ecd950b4ae823
#
_entry.id   21d307ea96c3cee1f75ecd950b4ae823
#
_cell.length_a   1.000
_cell.length_b   1.000
_cell.length_c   1.000
_cell.angle_alpha   90.00
_cell.angle_beta   90.00
_cell.angle_gamma   90.00
#
_symmetry.space_group_name_H-M   'P 1'
#
loop_
_entity.id
_entity.type
_entity.pdbx_description
1 polymer ?
#
loop_
_entity_poly.entity_id
_entity_poly.type
_entity_poly.pdbx_seq_one_letter_code
_entity_poly.pdbx_strand_id
1 'polypeptide(L)'
;MDTVLRLTTVIDGEQEPKLLPGNRYSAITFDDAFQDAIENAVPELVRRRLHATIFVTVGVMGKPAEWWPATDPERTREIATVEQIRSLPRQWIGVGAHTMTHPHLSALEEPEARREIAEPRQRLESMVGYAIRSLSFPYGDFDEDVVRWSREAGYERAFTTQHQSAFEAPGAFLVGRVKAEPTDWDLEFRLKLLGGYLWLPQAIALKRRLRTIFGGRGVLDSPMAKKLAV
;
A
#
# COMPACT_ATOMS: atom_id res chain seq x y z
N MET A 1 -4.03 -6.99 -15.86
CA MET A 1 -3.57 -8.34 -15.44
C MET A 1 -2.67 -9.03 -16.46
N ASP A 2 -2.99 -9.09 -17.74
CA ASP A 2 -2.17 -9.81 -18.73
C ASP A 2 -0.74 -9.27 -18.85
N THR A 3 -0.56 -7.96 -18.73
CA THR A 3 0.78 -7.33 -18.70
C THR A 3 1.59 -7.76 -17.48
N VAL A 4 0.97 -7.87 -16.31
CA VAL A 4 1.62 -8.36 -15.07
C VAL A 4 2.14 -9.77 -15.28
N LEU A 5 1.26 -10.67 -15.74
CA LEU A 5 1.59 -12.08 -15.95
C LEU A 5 2.64 -12.33 -17.04
N ARG A 6 2.75 -11.43 -18.03
CA ARG A 6 3.80 -11.53 -19.07
C ARG A 6 5.15 -11.05 -18.59
N LEU A 7 5.20 -10.14 -17.64
CA LEU A 7 6.43 -9.47 -17.23
C LEU A 7 6.97 -9.97 -15.90
N THR A 8 6.11 -10.51 -15.03
CA THR A 8 6.47 -10.91 -13.67
C THR A 8 5.77 -12.20 -13.25
N THR A 9 6.31 -12.85 -12.24
CA THR A 9 5.60 -13.90 -11.48
C THR A 9 4.93 -13.25 -10.28
N VAL A 10 3.61 -13.38 -10.17
CA VAL A 10 2.87 -12.86 -9.01
C VAL A 10 3.11 -13.78 -7.81
N ILE A 11 3.53 -13.19 -6.70
CA ILE A 11 3.79 -13.88 -5.44
C ILE A 11 2.82 -13.40 -4.36
N ASP A 12 2.68 -14.20 -3.32
CA ASP A 12 1.98 -13.80 -2.10
C ASP A 12 2.81 -12.78 -1.32
N GLY A 13 2.33 -11.57 -1.17
CA GLY A 13 3.01 -10.49 -0.44
C GLY A 13 3.04 -10.68 1.08
N GLU A 14 2.22 -11.58 1.61
CA GLU A 14 2.14 -11.88 3.04
C GLU A 14 3.21 -12.89 3.49
N GLN A 15 3.80 -13.63 2.56
CA GLN A 15 4.82 -14.62 2.86
C GLN A 15 6.21 -14.13 2.50
N GLU A 16 7.23 -14.71 3.14
CA GLU A 16 8.61 -14.48 2.75
C GLU A 16 8.86 -15.17 1.41
N PRO A 17 9.11 -14.41 0.33
CA PRO A 17 9.20 -15.01 -1.00
C PRO A 17 10.55 -15.71 -1.20
N LYS A 18 10.50 -16.87 -1.82
CA LYS A 18 11.72 -17.53 -2.38
C LYS A 18 12.00 -16.96 -3.76
N LEU A 19 12.79 -15.90 -3.82
CA LEU A 19 13.15 -15.24 -5.07
C LEU A 19 14.34 -15.96 -5.73
N LEU A 20 14.16 -16.36 -6.98
CA LEU A 20 15.24 -16.95 -7.79
C LEU A 20 15.93 -15.85 -8.62
N PRO A 21 17.27 -15.82 -8.67
CA PRO A 21 18.01 -14.87 -9.47
C PRO A 21 17.57 -14.88 -10.94
N GLY A 22 17.50 -13.70 -11.55
CA GLY A 22 17.09 -13.55 -12.95
C GLY A 22 15.60 -13.51 -13.23
N ASN A 23 14.74 -13.89 -12.26
CA ASN A 23 13.31 -13.78 -12.38
C ASN A 23 12.82 -12.44 -11.85
N ARG A 24 11.68 -12.00 -12.38
CA ARG A 24 10.96 -10.80 -11.91
C ARG A 24 9.70 -11.20 -11.18
N TYR A 25 9.47 -10.58 -10.04
CA TYR A 25 8.33 -10.87 -9.18
C TYR A 25 7.52 -9.60 -8.93
N SER A 26 6.24 -9.78 -8.70
CA SER A 26 5.34 -8.73 -8.23
C SER A 26 4.40 -9.26 -7.16
N ALA A 27 4.06 -8.43 -6.18
CA ALA A 27 2.96 -8.66 -5.26
C ALA A 27 1.87 -7.63 -5.55
N ILE A 28 0.62 -8.05 -5.50
CA ILE A 28 -0.55 -7.19 -5.76
C ILE A 28 -1.15 -6.80 -4.41
N THR A 29 -1.38 -5.50 -4.22
CA THR A 29 -2.03 -5.00 -3.02
C THR A 29 -3.13 -4.00 -3.36
N PHE A 30 -4.15 -3.93 -2.51
CA PHE A 30 -5.22 -2.95 -2.56
C PHE A 30 -5.33 -2.31 -1.19
N ASP A 31 -5.22 -1.00 -1.12
CA ASP A 31 -5.45 -0.25 0.11
C ASP A 31 -6.94 0.09 0.26
N ASP A 32 -7.34 0.53 1.45
CA ASP A 32 -8.68 0.96 1.85
C ASP A 32 -9.76 -0.14 1.90
N ALA A 33 -9.63 -1.20 1.13
CA ALA A 33 -10.65 -2.24 0.96
C ALA A 33 -11.96 -1.69 0.38
N PHE A 34 -11.88 -0.87 -0.67
CA PHE A 34 -13.07 -0.40 -1.38
C PHE A 34 -13.94 -1.55 -1.87
N GLN A 35 -15.26 -1.41 -1.73
CA GLN A 35 -16.25 -2.42 -2.11
C GLN A 35 -16.13 -2.80 -3.59
N ASP A 36 -15.95 -1.82 -4.47
CA ASP A 36 -15.77 -2.04 -5.90
C ASP A 36 -14.50 -2.83 -6.26
N ALA A 37 -13.42 -2.68 -5.49
CA ALA A 37 -12.22 -3.49 -5.67
C ALA A 37 -12.51 -4.96 -5.31
N ILE A 38 -13.28 -5.21 -4.26
CA ILE A 38 -13.68 -6.58 -3.88
C ILE A 38 -14.61 -7.18 -4.93
N GLU A 39 -15.58 -6.44 -5.41
CA GLU A 39 -16.59 -6.94 -6.36
C GLU A 39 -16.01 -7.18 -7.76
N ASN A 40 -15.04 -6.38 -8.19
CA ASN A 40 -14.48 -6.46 -9.54
C ASN A 40 -13.12 -7.15 -9.61
N ALA A 41 -12.17 -6.81 -8.71
CA ALA A 41 -10.82 -7.34 -8.80
C ALA A 41 -10.70 -8.75 -8.20
N VAL A 42 -11.34 -9.04 -7.08
CA VAL A 42 -11.23 -10.34 -6.41
C VAL A 42 -11.68 -11.50 -7.30
N PRO A 43 -12.84 -11.47 -7.97
CA PRO A 43 -13.26 -12.56 -8.87
C PRO A 43 -12.24 -12.83 -9.99
N GLU A 44 -11.66 -11.77 -10.54
CA GLU A 44 -10.67 -11.88 -11.62
C GLU A 44 -9.34 -12.45 -11.12
N LEU A 45 -8.88 -12.06 -9.94
CA LEU A 45 -7.68 -12.62 -9.28
C LEU A 45 -7.86 -14.11 -9.01
N VAL A 46 -8.99 -14.49 -8.42
CA VAL A 46 -9.33 -15.90 -8.12
C VAL A 46 -9.40 -16.73 -9.39
N ARG A 47 -10.10 -16.24 -10.43
CA ARG A 47 -10.18 -16.92 -11.73
C ARG A 47 -8.80 -17.19 -12.32
N ARG A 48 -7.84 -16.28 -12.11
CA ARG A 48 -6.46 -16.39 -12.59
C ARG A 48 -5.52 -17.08 -11.62
N ARG A 49 -5.99 -17.45 -10.42
CA ARG A 49 -5.21 -18.04 -9.34
C ARG A 49 -4.04 -17.14 -8.91
N LEU A 50 -4.32 -15.83 -8.78
CA LEU A 50 -3.34 -14.83 -8.40
C LEU A 50 -3.55 -14.43 -6.94
N HIS A 51 -2.43 -14.31 -6.22
CA HIS A 51 -2.44 -13.78 -4.86
C HIS A 51 -2.54 -12.26 -4.86
N ALA A 52 -3.26 -11.72 -3.87
CA ALA A 52 -3.27 -10.30 -3.54
C ALA A 52 -3.52 -10.09 -2.05
N THR A 53 -3.12 -8.94 -1.53
CA THR A 53 -3.43 -8.52 -0.15
C THR A 53 -4.35 -7.31 -0.19
N ILE A 54 -5.42 -7.33 0.60
CA ILE A 54 -6.34 -6.21 0.79
C ILE A 54 -6.10 -5.65 2.18
N PHE A 55 -5.72 -4.36 2.26
CA PHE A 55 -5.53 -3.64 3.50
C PHE A 55 -6.82 -2.91 3.88
N VAL A 56 -7.35 -3.20 5.08
CA VAL A 56 -8.68 -2.81 5.50
C VAL A 56 -8.63 -1.67 6.52
N THR A 57 -9.35 -0.58 6.25
CA THR A 57 -9.59 0.51 7.21
C THR A 57 -10.76 0.13 8.12
N VAL A 58 -10.44 -0.45 9.27
CA VAL A 58 -11.37 -1.28 10.06
C VAL A 58 -12.51 -0.51 10.70
N GLY A 59 -12.26 0.73 11.14
CA GLY A 59 -13.26 1.55 11.86
C GLY A 59 -14.36 2.12 10.99
N VAL A 60 -14.19 2.03 9.66
CA VAL A 60 -15.12 2.62 8.69
C VAL A 60 -15.69 1.59 7.70
N MET A 61 -15.55 0.30 7.99
CA MET A 61 -16.18 -0.75 7.17
C MET A 61 -17.68 -0.49 7.00
N GLY A 62 -18.17 -0.64 5.76
CA GLY A 62 -19.56 -0.37 5.38
C GLY A 62 -19.95 1.10 5.38
N LYS A 63 -18.96 2.00 5.36
CA LYS A 63 -19.17 3.46 5.31
C LYS A 63 -18.39 4.06 4.14
N PRO A 64 -18.74 5.29 3.71
CA PRO A 64 -17.95 6.02 2.73
C PRO A 64 -16.56 6.39 3.24
N ALA A 65 -15.62 6.57 2.30
CA ALA A 65 -14.23 6.98 2.55
C ALA A 65 -14.13 8.49 2.86
N GLU A 66 -14.67 8.93 3.98
CA GLU A 66 -14.84 10.36 4.32
C GLU A 66 -13.54 11.13 4.58
N TRP A 67 -12.38 10.46 4.62
CA TRP A 67 -11.07 11.11 4.76
C TRP A 67 -10.63 11.86 3.49
N TRP A 68 -11.26 11.59 2.34
CA TRP A 68 -11.03 12.36 1.13
C TRP A 68 -11.67 13.75 1.20
N PRO A 69 -11.10 14.77 0.53
CA PRO A 69 -11.72 16.09 0.44
C PRO A 69 -13.16 16.03 -0.07
N ALA A 70 -14.01 16.95 0.36
CA ALA A 70 -15.42 16.96 -0.04
C ALA A 70 -15.67 17.05 -1.55
N THR A 71 -14.68 17.53 -2.30
CA THR A 71 -14.72 17.65 -3.77
C THR A 71 -14.15 16.42 -4.49
N ASP A 72 -13.59 15.47 -3.75
CA ASP A 72 -12.98 14.28 -4.34
C ASP A 72 -14.05 13.21 -4.56
N PRO A 73 -14.18 12.63 -5.77
CA PRO A 73 -15.15 11.55 -6.03
C PRO A 73 -14.86 10.28 -5.21
N GLU A 74 -13.60 10.05 -4.82
CA GLU A 74 -13.23 8.90 -3.96
C GLU A 74 -13.94 8.94 -2.60
N ARG A 75 -14.33 10.13 -2.10
CA ARG A 75 -15.01 10.32 -0.82
C ARG A 75 -16.33 9.53 -0.70
N THR A 76 -17.01 9.30 -1.81
CA THR A 76 -18.31 8.61 -1.84
C THR A 76 -18.18 7.10 -2.04
N ARG A 77 -16.96 6.59 -2.29
CA ARG A 77 -16.74 5.15 -2.43
C ARG A 77 -16.89 4.48 -1.07
N GLU A 78 -17.62 3.38 -1.06
CA GLU A 78 -17.87 2.62 0.15
C GLU A 78 -16.73 1.63 0.43
N ILE A 79 -16.38 1.54 1.70
CA ILE A 79 -15.47 0.52 2.22
C ILE A 79 -16.27 -0.78 2.39
N ALA A 80 -15.66 -1.90 2.10
CA ALA A 80 -16.28 -3.21 2.22
C ALA A 80 -16.87 -3.46 3.60
N THR A 81 -17.95 -4.20 3.64
CA THR A 81 -18.58 -4.63 4.89
C THR A 81 -17.78 -5.76 5.57
N VAL A 82 -18.11 -6.01 6.83
CA VAL A 82 -17.56 -7.14 7.59
C VAL A 82 -17.80 -8.47 6.88
N GLU A 83 -19.01 -8.65 6.33
CA GLU A 83 -19.41 -9.87 5.61
C GLU A 83 -18.60 -10.06 4.34
N GLN A 84 -18.34 -8.99 3.59
CA GLN A 84 -17.51 -9.04 2.39
C GLN A 84 -16.06 -9.42 2.75
N ILE A 85 -15.48 -8.84 3.79
CA ILE A 85 -14.13 -9.19 4.25
C ILE A 85 -14.06 -10.65 4.72
N ARG A 86 -15.04 -11.14 5.49
CA ARG A 86 -15.11 -12.53 5.93
C ARG A 86 -15.24 -13.54 4.77
N SER A 87 -15.89 -13.13 3.70
CA SER A 87 -16.13 -13.99 2.53
C SER A 87 -14.95 -14.07 1.55
N LEU A 88 -13.88 -13.30 1.78
CA LEU A 88 -12.72 -13.31 0.91
C LEU A 88 -12.09 -14.71 0.83
N PRO A 89 -11.79 -15.20 -0.39
CA PRO A 89 -11.21 -16.53 -0.59
C PRO A 89 -9.74 -16.56 -0.13
N ARG A 90 -9.53 -16.92 1.14
CA ARG A 90 -8.23 -16.92 1.85
C ARG A 90 -7.09 -17.59 1.08
N GLN A 91 -7.40 -18.54 0.22
CA GLN A 91 -6.38 -19.21 -0.61
C GLN A 91 -5.67 -18.24 -1.55
N TRP A 92 -6.34 -17.14 -1.96
CA TRP A 92 -5.84 -16.20 -2.95
C TRP A 92 -5.73 -14.76 -2.41
N ILE A 93 -6.56 -14.42 -1.43
CA ILE A 93 -6.67 -13.06 -0.94
C ILE A 93 -6.28 -13.01 0.54
N GLY A 94 -5.14 -12.39 0.83
CA GLY A 94 -4.71 -12.03 2.17
C GLY A 94 -5.43 -10.78 2.67
N VAL A 95 -5.54 -10.65 3.97
CA VAL A 95 -6.07 -9.46 4.65
C VAL A 95 -5.00 -8.85 5.53
N GLY A 96 -4.72 -7.57 5.34
CA GLY A 96 -3.86 -6.76 6.18
C GLY A 96 -4.63 -5.58 6.80
N ALA A 97 -4.01 -4.88 7.73
CA ALA A 97 -4.59 -3.71 8.38
C ALA A 97 -4.25 -2.40 7.62
N HIS A 98 -5.17 -1.44 7.66
CA HIS A 98 -4.96 -0.08 7.14
C HIS A 98 -5.45 0.97 8.13
N THR A 99 -5.09 0.82 9.41
CA THR A 99 -5.52 1.60 10.56
C THR A 99 -7.01 1.51 10.87
N MET A 100 -7.48 2.25 11.87
CA MET A 100 -8.89 2.34 12.22
C MET A 100 -9.63 3.35 11.33
N THR A 101 -9.06 4.56 11.16
CA THR A 101 -9.78 5.69 10.58
C THR A 101 -9.03 6.39 9.45
N HIS A 102 -7.90 5.83 8.98
CA HIS A 102 -7.09 6.35 7.89
C HIS A 102 -6.42 7.71 8.17
N PRO A 103 -5.81 7.95 9.35
CA PRO A 103 -5.15 9.22 9.64
C PRO A 103 -3.72 9.29 9.08
N HIS A 104 -3.14 10.49 9.10
CA HIS A 104 -1.69 10.68 9.04
C HIS A 104 -1.08 10.25 10.37
N LEU A 105 -0.44 9.08 10.42
CA LEU A 105 0.04 8.48 11.67
C LEU A 105 1.15 9.31 12.34
N SER A 106 2.04 9.92 11.55
CA SER A 106 3.12 10.76 12.09
C SER A 106 2.64 12.09 12.69
N ALA A 107 1.38 12.47 12.42
CA ALA A 107 0.78 13.68 12.96
C ALA A 107 -0.02 13.45 14.27
N LEU A 108 -0.17 12.20 14.70
CA LEU A 108 -0.92 11.85 15.90
C LEU A 108 -0.04 11.83 17.15
N GLU A 109 -0.64 12.11 18.28
CA GLU A 109 -0.02 11.83 19.59
C GLU A 109 0.13 10.31 19.80
N GLU A 110 1.17 9.90 20.53
CA GLU A 110 1.52 8.50 20.74
C GLU A 110 0.33 7.59 21.14
N PRO A 111 -0.53 7.93 22.13
CA PRO A 111 -1.61 7.04 22.53
C PRO A 111 -2.63 6.80 21.41
N GLU A 112 -2.87 7.81 20.58
CA GLU A 112 -3.80 7.72 19.46
C GLU A 112 -3.19 6.93 18.30
N ALA A 113 -1.93 7.22 17.94
CA ALA A 113 -1.21 6.47 16.91
C ALA A 113 -1.12 4.98 17.25
N ARG A 114 -0.79 4.64 18.49
CA ARG A 114 -0.74 3.25 18.96
C ARG A 114 -2.11 2.57 18.84
N ARG A 115 -3.19 3.26 19.17
CA ARG A 115 -4.55 2.73 19.01
C ARG A 115 -4.90 2.49 17.55
N GLU A 116 -4.62 3.46 16.68
CA GLU A 116 -4.82 3.35 15.22
C GLU A 116 -4.05 2.19 14.60
N ILE A 117 -2.91 1.81 15.18
CA ILE A 117 -2.07 0.71 14.73
C ILE A 117 -2.51 -0.64 15.33
N ALA A 118 -2.78 -0.72 16.63
CA ALA A 118 -2.97 -2.00 17.33
C ALA A 118 -4.41 -2.54 17.24
N GLU A 119 -5.44 -1.68 17.38
CA GLU A 119 -6.84 -2.13 17.36
C GLU A 119 -7.24 -2.80 16.03
N PRO A 120 -6.84 -2.30 14.84
CA PRO A 120 -7.22 -2.94 13.57
C PRO A 120 -6.79 -4.39 13.50
N ARG A 121 -5.58 -4.70 13.97
CA ARG A 121 -5.05 -6.05 14.00
C ARG A 121 -5.95 -6.99 14.79
N GLN A 122 -6.23 -6.61 16.04
CA GLN A 122 -7.05 -7.41 16.95
C GLN A 122 -8.48 -7.64 16.42
N ARG A 123 -9.09 -6.58 15.86
CA ARG A 123 -10.43 -6.65 15.28
C ARG A 123 -10.47 -7.54 14.04
N LEU A 124 -9.50 -7.40 13.14
CA LEU A 124 -9.41 -8.24 11.94
C LEU A 124 -9.14 -9.70 12.33
N GLU A 125 -8.22 -10.00 13.25
CA GLU A 125 -7.95 -11.35 13.74
C GLU A 125 -9.21 -12.02 14.30
N SER A 126 -9.99 -11.29 15.10
CA SER A 126 -11.28 -11.77 15.60
C SER A 126 -12.31 -12.01 14.49
N MET A 127 -12.25 -11.22 13.43
CA MET A 127 -13.20 -11.27 12.32
C MET A 127 -12.91 -12.41 11.36
N VAL A 128 -11.63 -12.61 10.97
CA VAL A 128 -11.22 -13.56 9.95
C VAL A 128 -10.72 -14.88 10.51
N GLY A 129 -10.42 -14.97 11.82
CA GLY A 129 -10.01 -16.19 12.51
C GLY A 129 -8.56 -16.62 12.26
N TYR A 130 -7.70 -15.72 11.82
CA TYR A 130 -6.27 -15.97 11.63
C TYR A 130 -5.43 -14.71 11.90
N ALA A 131 -4.13 -14.90 12.12
CA ALA A 131 -3.21 -13.82 12.46
C ALA A 131 -3.07 -12.81 11.31
N ILE A 132 -3.17 -11.54 11.62
CA ILE A 132 -2.90 -10.41 10.71
C ILE A 132 -1.45 -9.98 10.90
N ARG A 133 -0.65 -10.10 9.85
CA ARG A 133 0.80 -9.92 9.90
C ARG A 133 1.29 -8.63 9.27
N SER A 134 0.45 -8.00 8.46
CA SER A 134 0.83 -6.84 7.68
C SER A 134 -0.05 -5.62 7.94
N LEU A 135 0.60 -4.45 7.85
CA LEU A 135 -0.01 -3.12 7.93
C LEU A 135 0.37 -2.34 6.68
N SER A 136 -0.54 -1.56 6.12
CA SER A 136 -0.21 -0.51 5.16
C SER A 136 -0.41 0.85 5.83
N PHE A 137 0.59 1.73 5.68
CA PHE A 137 0.49 3.08 6.26
C PHE A 137 -0.37 3.97 5.36
N PRO A 138 -1.45 4.59 5.88
CA PRO A 138 -2.22 5.59 5.16
C PRO A 138 -1.33 6.69 4.57
N TYR A 139 -1.55 7.06 3.31
CA TYR A 139 -0.73 8.04 2.58
C TYR A 139 0.75 7.67 2.43
N GLY A 140 1.18 6.50 2.93
CA GLY A 140 2.58 6.15 3.11
C GLY A 140 3.28 7.01 4.17
N ASP A 141 2.51 7.58 5.09
CA ASP A 141 2.98 8.48 6.15
C ASP A 141 3.44 7.69 7.36
N PHE A 142 4.73 7.83 7.71
CA PHE A 142 5.34 7.19 8.87
C PHE A 142 6.66 7.89 9.25
N ASP A 143 7.04 7.73 10.50
CA ASP A 143 8.34 8.06 11.08
C ASP A 143 8.91 6.85 11.85
N GLU A 144 10.01 7.06 12.55
CA GLU A 144 10.68 6.01 13.33
C GLU A 144 9.80 5.49 14.48
N ASP A 145 9.00 6.35 15.08
CA ASP A 145 8.10 6.00 16.17
C ASP A 145 6.93 5.15 15.68
N VAL A 146 6.30 5.53 14.58
CA VAL A 146 5.25 4.75 13.91
C VAL A 146 5.75 3.35 13.53
N VAL A 147 6.97 3.24 12.99
CA VAL A 147 7.59 1.94 12.67
C VAL A 147 7.80 1.11 13.93
N ARG A 148 8.32 1.71 15.00
CA ARG A 148 8.52 1.05 16.29
C ARG A 148 7.21 0.53 16.87
N TRP A 149 6.17 1.37 16.94
CA TRP A 149 4.85 1.01 17.45
C TRP A 149 4.19 -0.09 16.62
N SER A 150 4.40 -0.08 15.32
CA SER A 150 3.88 -1.15 14.43
C SER A 150 4.53 -2.51 14.74
N ARG A 151 5.84 -2.53 15.00
CA ARG A 151 6.54 -3.75 15.43
C ARG A 151 6.06 -4.22 16.81
N GLU A 152 5.91 -3.29 17.76
CA GLU A 152 5.41 -3.58 19.11
C GLU A 152 3.98 -4.11 19.10
N ALA A 153 3.15 -3.65 18.15
CA ALA A 153 1.80 -4.18 17.91
C ALA A 153 1.80 -5.61 17.30
N GLY A 154 2.98 -6.12 16.91
CA GLY A 154 3.18 -7.48 16.44
C GLY A 154 2.99 -7.66 14.93
N TYR A 155 3.04 -6.61 14.14
CA TYR A 155 3.14 -6.74 12.69
C TYR A 155 4.52 -7.25 12.27
N GLU A 156 4.54 -8.09 11.25
CA GLU A 156 5.77 -8.62 10.66
C GLU A 156 6.27 -7.76 9.48
N ARG A 157 5.35 -7.02 8.84
CA ARG A 157 5.62 -6.13 7.70
C ARG A 157 4.73 -4.90 7.72
N ALA A 158 5.30 -3.79 7.22
CA ALA A 158 4.56 -2.57 6.95
C ALA A 158 4.81 -2.09 5.51
N PHE A 159 3.73 -1.86 4.79
CA PHE A 159 3.75 -1.44 3.40
C PHE A 159 3.69 0.09 3.31
N THR A 160 4.53 0.65 2.45
CA THR A 160 4.67 2.09 2.23
C THR A 160 4.37 2.45 0.77
N THR A 161 4.32 3.74 0.46
CA THR A 161 4.23 4.25 -0.92
C THR A 161 5.60 4.66 -1.47
N GLN A 162 6.68 4.37 -0.76
CA GLN A 162 8.02 4.65 -1.24
C GLN A 162 8.37 3.73 -2.41
N HIS A 163 8.87 4.32 -3.50
CA HIS A 163 9.30 3.58 -4.68
C HIS A 163 10.60 2.82 -4.40
N GLN A 164 10.45 1.63 -3.86
CA GLN A 164 11.54 0.72 -3.56
C GLN A 164 11.22 -0.65 -4.13
N SER A 165 12.25 -1.44 -4.38
CA SER A 165 12.10 -2.86 -4.64
C SER A 165 11.46 -3.52 -3.42
N ALA A 166 10.38 -4.25 -3.63
CA ALA A 166 9.81 -5.04 -2.55
C ALA A 166 10.77 -6.20 -2.20
N PHE A 167 10.89 -6.54 -0.94
CA PHE A 167 11.69 -7.68 -0.49
C PHE A 167 13.19 -7.58 -0.84
N GLU A 168 13.78 -6.39 -0.75
CA GLU A 168 15.23 -6.18 -0.98
C GLU A 168 16.12 -6.97 -0.02
N ALA A 169 15.65 -7.18 1.21
CA ALA A 169 16.34 -7.96 2.21
C ALA A 169 15.39 -8.95 2.88
N PRO A 170 15.85 -10.19 3.17
CA PRO A 170 15.06 -11.14 3.96
C PRO A 170 14.64 -10.52 5.30
N GLY A 171 13.36 -10.66 5.67
CA GLY A 171 12.82 -10.12 6.90
C GLY A 171 12.70 -8.59 6.98
N ALA A 172 12.84 -7.88 5.85
CA ALA A 172 12.63 -6.43 5.82
C ALA A 172 11.22 -6.08 6.32
N PHE A 173 11.15 -5.21 7.33
CA PHE A 173 9.87 -4.78 7.89
C PHE A 173 9.13 -3.82 6.97
N LEU A 174 9.84 -2.83 6.42
CA LEU A 174 9.27 -1.86 5.48
C LEU A 174 9.34 -2.42 4.07
N VAL A 175 8.20 -2.44 3.40
CA VAL A 175 8.05 -2.90 2.02
C VAL A 175 7.59 -1.72 1.17
N GLY A 176 8.45 -1.27 0.26
CA GLY A 176 8.11 -0.23 -0.69
C GLY A 176 7.16 -0.73 -1.78
N ARG A 177 6.36 0.18 -2.32
CA ARG A 177 5.41 -0.12 -3.39
C ARG A 177 5.41 0.95 -4.47
N VAL A 178 4.93 0.56 -5.63
CA VAL A 178 4.67 1.48 -6.73
C VAL A 178 3.18 1.51 -7.00
N LYS A 179 2.57 2.69 -6.90
CA LYS A 179 1.13 2.88 -7.14
C LYS A 179 0.83 2.68 -8.63
N ALA A 180 -0.14 1.82 -8.93
CA ALA A 180 -0.74 1.70 -10.25
C ALA A 180 -2.03 2.51 -10.29
N GLU A 181 -2.18 3.36 -11.29
CA GLU A 181 -3.32 4.26 -11.47
C GLU A 181 -4.16 3.81 -12.66
N PRO A 182 -5.50 4.00 -12.63
CA PRO A 182 -6.35 3.76 -13.81
C PRO A 182 -5.96 4.61 -15.02
N THR A 183 -5.28 5.74 -14.78
CA THR A 183 -4.79 6.67 -15.80
C THR A 183 -3.43 6.32 -16.35
N ASP A 184 -2.76 5.30 -15.80
CA ASP A 184 -1.48 4.83 -16.32
C ASP A 184 -1.64 4.32 -17.75
N TRP A 185 -0.89 4.87 -18.67
CA TRP A 185 -0.82 4.28 -20.01
C TRP A 185 0.09 3.04 -20.03
N ASP A 186 -0.08 2.18 -21.03
CA ASP A 186 0.55 0.85 -21.05
C ASP A 186 2.08 0.88 -20.86
N LEU A 187 2.79 1.84 -21.44
CA LEU A 187 4.24 1.97 -21.25
C LEU A 187 4.59 2.39 -19.82
N GLU A 188 3.86 3.33 -19.24
CA GLU A 188 4.07 3.77 -17.86
C GLU A 188 3.87 2.61 -16.88
N PHE A 189 2.77 1.89 -17.01
CA PHE A 189 2.48 0.71 -16.20
C PHE A 189 3.58 -0.36 -16.32
N ARG A 190 4.08 -0.62 -17.55
CA ARG A 190 5.21 -1.54 -17.76
C ARG A 190 6.48 -1.05 -17.07
N LEU A 191 6.80 0.23 -17.17
CA LEU A 191 7.97 0.81 -16.50
C LEU A 191 7.84 0.69 -14.97
N LYS A 192 6.66 0.92 -14.40
CA LYS A 192 6.37 0.69 -12.98
C LYS A 192 6.66 -0.75 -12.58
N LEU A 193 6.13 -1.73 -13.32
CA LEU A 193 6.37 -3.17 -13.08
C LEU A 193 7.84 -3.59 -13.23
N LEU A 194 8.58 -2.95 -14.11
CA LEU A 194 9.98 -3.26 -14.38
C LEU A 194 10.97 -2.51 -13.49
N GLY A 195 10.47 -1.75 -12.51
CA GLY A 195 11.29 -0.98 -11.59
C GLY A 195 11.84 0.32 -12.19
N GLY A 196 11.27 0.79 -13.31
CA GLY A 196 11.70 2.03 -13.97
C GLY A 196 11.58 3.29 -13.10
N TYR A 197 10.87 3.20 -11.98
CA TYR A 197 10.68 4.29 -11.02
C TYR A 197 11.53 4.15 -9.75
N LEU A 198 12.32 3.08 -9.62
CA LEU A 198 13.16 2.83 -8.42
C LEU A 198 14.24 3.89 -8.20
N TRP A 199 14.64 4.62 -9.22
CA TRP A 199 15.58 5.75 -9.14
C TRP A 199 14.95 7.04 -8.60
N LEU A 200 13.63 7.15 -8.60
CA LEU A 200 12.90 8.39 -8.27
C LEU A 200 13.19 8.91 -6.87
N PRO A 201 13.21 8.08 -5.78
CA PRO A 201 13.55 8.55 -4.45
C PRO A 201 14.95 9.18 -4.38
N GLN A 202 15.91 8.59 -5.07
CA GLN A 202 17.29 9.08 -5.13
C GLN A 202 17.37 10.42 -5.87
N ALA A 203 16.64 10.57 -6.97
CA ALA A 203 16.55 11.83 -7.69
C ALA A 203 15.89 12.95 -6.88
N ILE A 204 14.84 12.62 -6.13
CA ILE A 204 14.17 13.57 -5.23
C ILE A 204 15.12 13.98 -4.09
N ALA A 205 15.82 13.03 -3.46
CA ALA A 205 16.80 13.31 -2.42
C ALA A 205 17.95 14.18 -2.93
N LEU A 206 18.47 13.89 -4.13
CA LEU A 206 19.49 14.70 -4.78
C LEU A 206 18.99 16.12 -5.06
N LYS A 207 17.78 16.26 -5.60
CA LYS A 207 17.15 17.57 -5.83
C LYS A 207 16.99 18.38 -4.55
N ARG A 208 16.58 17.75 -3.44
CA ARG A 208 16.49 18.39 -2.12
C ARG A 208 17.86 18.85 -1.64
N ARG A 209 18.91 18.02 -1.73
CA ARG A 209 20.28 18.39 -1.37
C ARG A 209 20.82 19.55 -2.20
N LEU A 210 20.59 19.53 -3.52
CA LEU A 210 21.00 20.62 -4.40
C LEU A 210 20.28 21.94 -4.08
N ARG A 211 18.99 21.88 -3.72
CA ARG A 211 18.24 23.09 -3.26
C ARG A 211 18.83 23.67 -1.95
N THR A 212 19.28 22.82 -1.03
CA THR A 212 19.91 23.26 0.24
C THR A 212 21.29 23.85 -0.01
N ILE A 213 22.08 23.31 -0.93
CA ILE A 213 23.45 23.76 -1.22
C ILE A 213 23.46 25.04 -2.07
N PHE A 214 22.58 25.15 -3.06
CA PHE A 214 22.59 26.26 -4.03
C PHE A 214 21.61 27.38 -3.71
N GLY A 215 20.97 27.40 -2.52
CA GLY A 215 20.19 28.52 -1.98
C GLY A 215 19.21 29.11 -3.01
N GLY A 216 18.29 28.30 -3.57
CA GLY A 216 17.77 28.65 -4.81
C GLY A 216 16.43 29.32 -4.89
N ARG A 217 16.40 30.56 -5.32
CA ARG A 217 15.24 31.13 -6.01
C ARG A 217 15.37 30.83 -7.50
N GLY A 218 14.30 30.17 -8.05
CA GLY A 218 13.99 30.18 -9.48
C GLY A 218 14.69 29.10 -10.31
N VAL A 219 13.94 28.20 -10.75
CA VAL A 219 13.75 27.49 -12.03
C VAL A 219 13.16 26.10 -11.78
N LEU A 220 11.99 25.87 -12.38
CA LEU A 220 11.20 24.67 -12.52
C LEU A 220 9.89 24.61 -11.70
N ASP A 221 9.05 25.61 -11.91
CA ASP A 221 7.59 25.45 -11.84
C ASP A 221 7.11 24.90 -13.21
N SER A 222 7.45 23.65 -13.47
CA SER A 222 6.89 22.92 -14.61
C SER A 222 5.66 22.14 -14.14
N PRO A 223 4.55 22.16 -14.90
CA PRO A 223 3.34 21.39 -14.57
C PRO A 223 3.59 19.88 -14.40
N MET A 224 4.66 19.36 -15.01
CA MET A 224 5.08 17.96 -14.91
C MET A 224 5.61 17.58 -13.53
N ALA A 225 6.19 18.53 -12.78
CA ALA A 225 6.71 18.26 -11.43
C ALA A 225 5.60 18.13 -10.37
N LYS A 226 4.42 18.71 -10.60
CA LYS A 226 3.26 18.57 -9.72
C LYS A 226 2.55 17.23 -9.85
N LYS A 227 2.67 16.55 -11.00
CA LYS A 227 2.08 15.24 -11.24
C LYS A 227 2.88 14.06 -10.62
N LEU A 228 4.13 14.31 -10.26
CA LEU A 228 5.06 13.30 -9.71
C LEU A 228 5.20 13.37 -8.17
N ALA A 229 4.49 14.28 -7.51
CA ALA A 229 4.63 14.57 -6.08
C ALA A 229 3.35 14.27 -5.27
N VAL A 230 2.42 13.45 -5.82
CA VAL A 230 1.25 12.94 -5.09
C VAL A 230 1.36 11.44 -4.99
#